data_078d9af5acc79afdb1a29554d44160c5
#
_entry.id   078d9af5acc79afdb1a29554d44160c5
#
_cell.length_a   1.000
_cell.length_b   1.000
_cell.length_c   1.000
_cell.angle_alpha   90.00
_cell.angle_beta   90.00
_cell.angle_gamma   90.00
#
_symmetry.space_group_name_H-M   'P 1'
#
loop_
_entity.id
_entity.type
_entity.pdbx_description
1 polymer ?
#
loop_
_entity_poly.entity_id
_entity_poly.type
_entity_poly.pdbx_seq_one_letter_code
_entity_poly.pdbx_strand_id
1 'polypeptide(L)'
;MAKRRSSPKKPSSSPARRRKTAKKAAKKPRYTARTADKHTLYQLSVQAPELDAKIYARWFEKYTGRPLRSLREDFCGTAVLACHHVKRHPENTALGVDLDGPTLAWGKQHNVDTLLNDEQKSRLTLLQQNVLDVREPQADCILALNFSYSVFHDRGALGAYVRNCFASLKPGGMLFADAWGGPDVLKRKVDKTKKGGFTYEWDQHKYDPISHRIECRIHFSFPDGTRKNSAFVYDWRLWTLAELRELFADAGFEDVHVLWEGTDHANGGGNGVFKRKEVGDMDEAWIAIVVGRKPDTGSGTGRAAKASRGRAGKRK
;
A
#
# COMPACT_ATOMS: atom_id res chain seq x y z
N MET A 1 -76.05 17.46 58.61
CA MET A 1 -76.11 16.38 57.60
C MET A 1 -74.70 15.83 57.35
N ALA A 2 -74.41 14.65 57.88
CA ALA A 2 -73.04 14.03 57.84
C ALA A 2 -72.91 13.15 56.66
N LYS A 3 -71.91 13.36 55.83
CA LYS A 3 -71.48 12.41 54.74
C LYS A 3 -70.41 11.46 55.25
N ARG A 4 -70.74 10.16 55.20
CA ARG A 4 -69.87 9.06 55.53
C ARG A 4 -68.69 8.98 54.55
N ARG A 5 -67.44 8.85 55.05
CA ARG A 5 -66.24 8.54 54.32
C ARG A 5 -66.12 6.99 54.12
N SER A 6 -66.01 6.59 52.90
CA SER A 6 -65.65 5.19 52.52
C SER A 6 -64.14 5.04 52.42
N SER A 7 -63.58 4.04 53.08
CA SER A 7 -62.15 3.70 53.06
C SER A 7 -61.77 2.97 51.77
N PRO A 8 -60.58 3.20 51.19
CA PRO A 8 -60.13 2.47 49.99
C PRO A 8 -59.46 1.15 50.37
N LYS A 9 -59.83 0.09 49.61
CA LYS A 9 -59.22 -1.26 49.67
C LYS A 9 -57.78 -1.22 49.17
N LYS A 10 -56.86 -1.90 49.90
CA LYS A 10 -55.46 -2.18 49.48
C LYS A 10 -55.45 -3.12 48.28
N PRO A 11 -54.55 -2.89 47.22
CA PRO A 11 -54.34 -3.87 46.20
C PRO A 11 -53.36 -4.96 46.68
N SER A 12 -53.66 -6.20 46.36
CA SER A 12 -52.83 -7.38 46.61
C SER A 12 -51.61 -7.39 45.72
N SER A 13 -50.42 -7.47 46.28
CA SER A 13 -49.17 -7.63 45.61
C SER A 13 -48.92 -9.08 45.16
N SER A 14 -49.05 -9.35 43.88
CA SER A 14 -48.52 -10.58 43.26
C SER A 14 -47.01 -10.52 43.11
N PRO A 15 -46.24 -11.58 43.38
CA PRO A 15 -44.79 -11.55 43.25
C PRO A 15 -44.37 -11.55 41.76
N ALA A 16 -43.66 -10.51 41.34
CA ALA A 16 -43.09 -10.39 40.01
C ALA A 16 -42.08 -11.52 39.77
N ARG A 17 -42.43 -12.40 38.84
CA ARG A 17 -41.57 -13.49 38.33
C ARG A 17 -40.34 -12.89 37.64
N ARG A 18 -39.20 -12.87 38.33
CA ARG A 18 -37.89 -12.41 37.82
C ARG A 18 -37.50 -13.30 36.65
N ARG A 19 -37.71 -12.80 35.41
CA ARG A 19 -37.21 -13.43 34.17
C ARG A 19 -35.68 -13.41 34.23
N LYS A 20 -35.07 -14.58 34.44
CA LYS A 20 -33.63 -14.79 34.24
C LYS A 20 -33.37 -14.63 32.75
N THR A 21 -32.80 -13.46 32.35
CA THR A 21 -32.25 -13.29 31.02
C THR A 21 -31.06 -14.24 30.90
N ALA A 22 -31.21 -15.29 30.11
CA ALA A 22 -30.11 -16.16 29.76
C ALA A 22 -29.02 -15.31 29.05
N LYS A 23 -27.85 -15.18 29.66
CA LYS A 23 -26.69 -14.58 29.02
C LYS A 23 -26.42 -15.43 27.78
N LYS A 24 -26.65 -14.85 26.59
CA LYS A 24 -26.23 -15.41 25.30
C LYS A 24 -24.74 -15.75 25.42
N ALA A 25 -24.35 -17.02 25.30
CA ALA A 25 -22.96 -17.44 25.32
C ALA A 25 -22.21 -16.61 24.26
N ALA A 26 -21.20 -15.86 24.67
CA ALA A 26 -20.39 -15.06 23.78
C ALA A 26 -19.72 -16.02 22.77
N LYS A 27 -19.94 -15.78 21.48
CA LYS A 27 -19.25 -16.55 20.43
C LYS A 27 -17.75 -16.40 20.65
N LYS A 28 -16.99 -17.51 20.60
CA LYS A 28 -15.52 -17.46 20.67
C LYS A 28 -15.01 -16.48 19.63
N PRO A 29 -14.03 -15.62 19.96
CA PRO A 29 -13.46 -14.68 19.01
C PRO A 29 -12.82 -15.45 17.85
N ARG A 30 -12.98 -14.92 16.62
CA ARG A 30 -12.42 -15.51 15.39
C ARG A 30 -10.90 -15.55 15.44
N TYR A 31 -10.27 -14.52 16.03
CA TYR A 31 -8.83 -14.35 16.17
C TYR A 31 -8.47 -14.04 17.63
N THR A 32 -7.28 -14.49 18.03
CA THR A 32 -6.60 -14.13 19.28
C THR A 32 -5.12 -13.90 18.97
N ALA A 33 -4.36 -13.30 19.88
CA ALA A 33 -2.91 -13.11 19.65
C ALA A 33 -2.16 -14.43 19.42
N ARG A 34 -2.66 -15.53 19.99
CA ARG A 34 -2.07 -16.88 19.85
C ARG A 34 -2.42 -17.56 18.53
N THR A 35 -3.67 -17.40 18.06
CA THR A 35 -4.19 -18.16 16.91
C THR A 35 -4.13 -17.42 15.59
N ALA A 36 -3.97 -16.09 15.63
CA ALA A 36 -3.94 -15.27 14.44
C ALA A 36 -2.54 -15.27 13.80
N ASP A 37 -2.48 -15.54 12.50
CA ASP A 37 -1.29 -15.40 11.70
C ASP A 37 -1.08 -13.94 11.30
N LYS A 38 0.16 -13.42 11.42
CA LYS A 38 0.45 -11.99 11.18
C LYS A 38 0.30 -11.59 9.71
N HIS A 39 0.65 -12.47 8.77
CA HIS A 39 0.56 -12.16 7.34
C HIS A 39 -0.90 -12.16 6.87
N THR A 40 -1.71 -13.08 7.37
CA THR A 40 -3.17 -13.06 7.16
C THR A 40 -3.79 -11.75 7.66
N LEU A 41 -3.43 -11.31 8.88
CA LEU A 41 -3.94 -10.05 9.43
C LEU A 41 -3.47 -8.84 8.62
N TYR A 42 -2.22 -8.86 8.15
CA TYR A 42 -1.66 -7.80 7.30
C TYR A 42 -2.43 -7.69 5.98
N GLN A 43 -2.59 -8.79 5.24
CA GLN A 43 -3.34 -8.81 3.99
C GLN A 43 -4.76 -8.27 4.17
N LEU A 44 -5.46 -8.68 5.22
CA LEU A 44 -6.82 -8.20 5.54
C LEU A 44 -6.87 -6.72 5.95
N SER A 45 -5.74 -6.13 6.34
CA SER A 45 -5.68 -4.75 6.83
C SER A 45 -5.32 -3.74 5.77
N VAL A 46 -4.30 -4.02 4.96
CA VAL A 46 -3.61 -3.03 4.13
C VAL A 46 -3.54 -3.38 2.65
N GLN A 47 -3.98 -4.56 2.23
CA GLN A 47 -3.89 -4.99 0.84
C GLN A 47 -5.27 -5.18 0.20
N ALA A 48 -5.38 -4.79 -1.07
CA ALA A 48 -6.54 -5.05 -1.93
C ALA A 48 -6.06 -5.69 -3.26
N PRO A 49 -5.37 -6.85 -3.23
CA PRO A 49 -4.52 -7.34 -4.31
C PRO A 49 -5.26 -7.58 -5.63
N GLU A 50 -6.53 -7.99 -5.58
CA GLU A 50 -7.35 -8.13 -6.79
C GLU A 50 -7.65 -6.77 -7.45
N LEU A 51 -7.97 -5.76 -6.62
CA LEU A 51 -8.24 -4.41 -7.09
C LEU A 51 -6.95 -3.76 -7.61
N ASP A 52 -5.85 -3.90 -6.86
CA ASP A 52 -4.55 -3.36 -7.21
C ASP A 52 -4.06 -3.92 -8.57
N ALA A 53 -4.13 -5.24 -8.75
CA ALA A 53 -3.78 -5.87 -10.03
C ALA A 53 -4.61 -5.34 -11.23
N LYS A 54 -5.89 -4.99 -10.99
CA LYS A 54 -6.75 -4.37 -12.03
C LYS A 54 -6.36 -2.91 -12.30
N ILE A 55 -6.08 -2.14 -11.24
CA ILE A 55 -5.77 -0.71 -11.33
C ILE A 55 -4.43 -0.50 -12.04
N TYR A 56 -3.36 -1.18 -11.61
CA TYR A 56 -2.04 -1.04 -12.23
C TYR A 56 -2.04 -1.50 -13.69
N ALA A 57 -2.74 -2.58 -14.04
CA ALA A 57 -2.88 -3.00 -15.43
C ALA A 57 -3.61 -1.95 -16.29
N ARG A 58 -4.67 -1.34 -15.75
CA ARG A 58 -5.42 -0.26 -16.45
C ARG A 58 -4.56 1.00 -16.62
N TRP A 59 -3.80 1.39 -15.62
CA TRP A 59 -2.90 2.54 -15.73
C TRP A 59 -1.78 2.27 -16.74
N PHE A 60 -1.17 1.10 -16.66
CA PHE A 60 -0.16 0.72 -17.64
C PHE A 60 -0.70 0.80 -19.07
N GLU A 61 -1.87 0.20 -19.34
CA GLU A 61 -2.50 0.25 -20.65
C GLU A 61 -2.85 1.68 -21.07
N LYS A 62 -3.37 2.50 -20.16
CA LYS A 62 -3.69 3.91 -20.40
C LYS A 62 -2.47 4.72 -20.88
N TYR A 63 -1.30 4.49 -20.27
CA TYR A 63 -0.08 5.27 -20.54
C TYR A 63 0.75 4.70 -21.69
N THR A 64 0.63 3.41 -21.99
CA THR A 64 1.45 2.74 -22.99
C THR A 64 0.69 2.32 -24.24
N GLY A 65 -0.65 2.27 -24.20
CA GLY A 65 -1.50 1.76 -25.28
C GLY A 65 -1.45 0.24 -25.46
N ARG A 66 -0.78 -0.50 -24.59
CA ARG A 66 -0.65 -1.96 -24.66
C ARG A 66 -0.97 -2.64 -23.32
N PRO A 67 -1.43 -3.91 -23.34
CA PRO A 67 -1.76 -4.61 -22.11
C PRO A 67 -0.49 -4.91 -21.28
N LEU A 68 -0.63 -4.87 -19.94
CA LEU A 68 0.38 -5.33 -19.00
C LEU A 68 0.45 -6.86 -19.01
N ARG A 69 1.58 -7.42 -19.45
CA ARG A 69 1.82 -8.87 -19.50
C ARG A 69 2.84 -9.33 -18.46
N SER A 70 4.02 -8.74 -18.41
CA SER A 70 5.05 -9.12 -17.44
C SER A 70 5.15 -8.11 -16.31
N LEU A 71 4.86 -8.57 -15.09
CA LEU A 71 4.92 -7.79 -13.86
C LEU A 71 6.11 -8.22 -13.03
N ARG A 72 6.87 -7.26 -12.49
CA ARG A 72 7.78 -7.47 -11.37
C ARG A 72 7.24 -6.73 -10.14
N GLU A 73 7.09 -7.45 -9.04
CA GLU A 73 6.73 -6.90 -7.73
C GLU A 73 7.96 -6.93 -6.84
N ASP A 74 8.58 -5.77 -6.61
CA ASP A 74 9.69 -5.62 -5.68
C ASP A 74 9.16 -5.50 -4.25
N PHE A 75 9.90 -6.09 -3.28
CA PHE A 75 9.45 -6.19 -1.89
C PHE A 75 8.10 -6.91 -1.79
N CYS A 76 7.93 -7.98 -2.55
CA CYS A 76 6.63 -8.61 -2.78
C CYS A 76 6.02 -9.27 -1.54
N GLY A 77 6.81 -9.48 -0.48
CA GLY A 77 6.38 -10.11 0.75
C GLY A 77 5.71 -11.46 0.49
N THR A 78 4.39 -11.53 0.65
CA THR A 78 3.62 -12.76 0.42
C THR A 78 3.20 -13.00 -1.03
N ALA A 79 3.59 -12.12 -1.95
CA ALA A 79 3.33 -12.19 -3.40
C ALA A 79 1.85 -12.35 -3.80
N VAL A 80 0.93 -11.90 -2.96
CA VAL A 80 -0.51 -12.07 -3.23
C VAL A 80 -0.95 -11.24 -4.44
N LEU A 81 -0.36 -10.04 -4.66
CA LEU A 81 -0.65 -9.21 -5.82
C LEU A 81 -0.16 -9.87 -7.11
N ALA A 82 1.07 -10.41 -7.11
CA ALA A 82 1.62 -11.19 -8.22
C ALA A 82 0.72 -12.39 -8.59
N CYS A 83 0.15 -13.10 -7.59
CA CYS A 83 -0.83 -14.16 -7.82
C CYS A 83 -2.07 -13.63 -8.56
N HIS A 84 -2.62 -12.50 -8.11
CA HIS A 84 -3.79 -11.90 -8.77
C HIS A 84 -3.46 -11.41 -10.18
N HIS A 85 -2.25 -10.94 -10.45
CA HIS A 85 -1.84 -10.55 -11.80
C HIS A 85 -1.84 -11.73 -12.76
N VAL A 86 -1.21 -12.87 -12.41
CA VAL A 86 -1.17 -14.04 -13.31
C VAL A 86 -2.54 -14.67 -13.55
N LYS A 87 -3.46 -14.59 -12.57
CA LYS A 87 -4.86 -15.06 -12.73
C LYS A 87 -5.64 -14.28 -13.77
N ARG A 88 -5.31 -13.03 -14.04
CA ARG A 88 -6.12 -12.13 -14.88
C ARG A 88 -6.09 -12.48 -16.36
N HIS A 89 -5.02 -13.10 -16.84
CA HIS A 89 -4.87 -13.45 -18.25
C HIS A 89 -3.86 -14.58 -18.44
N PRO A 90 -4.05 -15.51 -19.40
CA PRO A 90 -3.15 -16.63 -19.61
C PRO A 90 -1.73 -16.25 -20.08
N GLU A 91 -1.56 -15.06 -20.68
CA GLU A 91 -0.25 -14.54 -21.07
C GLU A 91 0.46 -13.73 -19.97
N ASN A 92 -0.21 -13.49 -18.85
CA ASN A 92 0.41 -12.72 -17.77
C ASN A 92 1.45 -13.57 -17.04
N THR A 93 2.64 -12.99 -16.84
CA THR A 93 3.72 -13.54 -16.03
C THR A 93 4.04 -12.61 -14.89
N ALA A 94 4.54 -13.13 -13.78
CA ALA A 94 4.96 -12.31 -12.65
C ALA A 94 6.28 -12.79 -12.05
N LEU A 95 7.07 -11.85 -11.57
CA LEU A 95 8.27 -12.04 -10.78
C LEU A 95 8.09 -11.31 -9.45
N GLY A 96 8.05 -12.05 -8.34
CA GLY A 96 8.07 -11.48 -7.00
C GLY A 96 9.48 -11.55 -6.42
N VAL A 97 9.99 -10.43 -5.91
CA VAL A 97 11.34 -10.33 -5.32
C VAL A 97 11.21 -9.85 -3.88
N ASP A 98 11.79 -10.60 -2.95
CA ASP A 98 11.86 -10.23 -1.53
C ASP A 98 13.11 -10.82 -0.87
N LEU A 99 13.63 -10.20 0.16
CA LEU A 99 14.75 -10.72 0.96
C LEU A 99 14.29 -11.69 2.05
N ASP A 100 13.06 -11.56 2.54
CA ASP A 100 12.53 -12.34 3.65
C ASP A 100 12.04 -13.73 3.20
N GLY A 101 12.95 -14.69 3.24
CA GLY A 101 12.66 -16.09 2.89
C GLY A 101 11.45 -16.69 3.65
N PRO A 102 11.34 -16.52 4.97
CA PRO A 102 10.16 -16.94 5.74
C PRO A 102 8.85 -16.36 5.21
N THR A 103 8.81 -15.07 4.85
CA THR A 103 7.61 -14.42 4.29
C THR A 103 7.30 -14.97 2.89
N LEU A 104 8.31 -15.16 2.03
CA LEU A 104 8.13 -15.81 0.72
C LEU A 104 7.59 -17.24 0.85
N ALA A 105 8.14 -18.03 1.79
CA ALA A 105 7.68 -19.40 2.02
C ALA A 105 6.22 -19.43 2.50
N TRP A 106 5.85 -18.53 3.40
CA TRP A 106 4.47 -18.35 3.82
C TRP A 106 3.56 -17.97 2.63
N GLY A 107 3.98 -17.01 1.82
CA GLY A 107 3.28 -16.57 0.62
C GLY A 107 3.10 -17.69 -0.39
N LYS A 108 4.14 -18.50 -0.61
CA LYS A 108 4.04 -19.70 -1.46
C LYS A 108 2.95 -20.63 -0.95
N GLN A 109 2.98 -21.00 0.33
CA GLN A 109 2.03 -21.96 0.91
C GLN A 109 0.59 -21.42 0.93
N HIS A 110 0.38 -20.16 1.29
CA HIS A 110 -0.95 -19.61 1.59
C HIS A 110 -1.56 -18.81 0.43
N ASN A 111 -0.76 -18.35 -0.51
CA ASN A 111 -1.24 -17.60 -1.68
C ASN A 111 -1.00 -18.37 -2.97
N VAL A 112 0.24 -18.70 -3.32
CA VAL A 112 0.55 -19.34 -4.60
C VAL A 112 -0.13 -20.70 -4.71
N ASP A 113 0.06 -21.56 -3.71
CA ASP A 113 -0.46 -22.93 -3.73
C ASP A 113 -1.98 -23.02 -3.57
N THR A 114 -2.62 -21.96 -3.00
CA THR A 114 -4.07 -21.94 -2.75
C THR A 114 -4.86 -21.17 -3.80
N LEU A 115 -4.27 -20.12 -4.41
CA LEU A 115 -4.96 -19.24 -5.34
C LEU A 115 -4.76 -19.63 -6.80
N LEU A 116 -3.66 -20.33 -7.13
CA LEU A 116 -3.24 -20.61 -8.49
C LEU A 116 -3.34 -22.10 -8.81
N ASN A 117 -3.80 -22.43 -10.02
CA ASN A 117 -3.63 -23.75 -10.60
C ASN A 117 -2.19 -23.95 -11.13
N ASP A 118 -1.85 -25.16 -11.56
CA ASP A 118 -0.47 -25.49 -11.93
C ASP A 118 0.04 -24.72 -13.17
N GLU A 119 -0.84 -24.45 -14.12
CA GLU A 119 -0.53 -23.60 -15.28
C GLU A 119 -0.21 -22.17 -14.82
N GLN A 120 -1.01 -21.58 -13.96
CA GLN A 120 -0.77 -20.25 -13.40
C GLN A 120 0.49 -20.19 -12.55
N LYS A 121 0.79 -21.23 -11.76
CA LYS A 121 2.03 -21.34 -10.98
C LYS A 121 3.26 -21.31 -11.87
N SER A 122 3.22 -21.96 -13.04
CA SER A 122 4.35 -21.97 -13.98
C SER A 122 4.72 -20.58 -14.53
N ARG A 123 3.82 -19.60 -14.41
CA ARG A 123 3.98 -18.21 -14.85
C ARG A 123 4.37 -17.25 -13.73
N LEU A 124 4.53 -17.74 -12.49
CA LEU A 124 4.95 -16.95 -11.33
C LEU A 124 6.30 -17.47 -10.82
N THR A 125 7.27 -16.58 -10.77
CA THR A 125 8.58 -16.84 -10.15
C THR A 125 8.72 -16.03 -8.86
N LEU A 126 9.18 -16.66 -7.78
CA LEU A 126 9.55 -15.97 -6.53
C LEU A 126 11.05 -16.07 -6.33
N LEU A 127 11.70 -14.93 -6.10
CA LEU A 127 13.14 -14.84 -5.85
C LEU A 127 13.41 -14.31 -4.46
N GLN A 128 14.15 -15.09 -3.67
CA GLN A 128 14.73 -14.60 -2.42
C GLN A 128 16.05 -13.89 -2.73
N GLN A 129 15.97 -12.64 -3.16
CA GLN A 129 17.12 -11.83 -3.58
C GLN A 129 16.94 -10.37 -3.21
N ASN A 130 18.07 -9.62 -3.18
CA ASN A 130 18.02 -8.19 -3.08
C ASN A 130 17.49 -7.58 -4.39
N VAL A 131 16.53 -6.68 -4.31
CA VAL A 131 15.97 -5.98 -5.46
C VAL A 131 17.01 -5.20 -6.27
N LEU A 132 18.16 -4.87 -5.67
CA LEU A 132 19.29 -4.22 -6.33
C LEU A 132 20.04 -5.15 -7.31
N ASP A 133 19.94 -6.47 -7.12
CA ASP A 133 20.71 -7.46 -7.85
C ASP A 133 19.91 -8.15 -8.97
N VAL A 134 18.59 -7.92 -9.00
CA VAL A 134 17.70 -8.52 -9.99
C VAL A 134 17.52 -7.58 -11.16
N ARG A 135 17.88 -8.04 -12.38
CA ARG A 135 17.72 -7.29 -13.64
C ARG A 135 16.91 -8.01 -14.69
N GLU A 136 16.94 -9.33 -14.66
CA GLU A 136 16.27 -10.18 -15.64
C GLU A 136 15.28 -11.14 -14.95
N PRO A 137 14.21 -11.55 -15.63
CA PRO A 137 13.81 -11.06 -16.95
C PRO A 137 13.29 -9.63 -16.91
N GLN A 138 13.49 -8.86 -18.01
CA GLN A 138 12.92 -7.51 -18.10
C GLN A 138 11.39 -7.56 -18.04
N ALA A 139 10.81 -6.62 -17.30
CA ALA A 139 9.37 -6.54 -17.09
C ALA A 139 8.73 -5.39 -17.89
N ASP A 140 7.44 -5.52 -18.16
CA ASP A 140 6.63 -4.39 -18.66
C ASP A 140 6.43 -3.36 -17.55
N CYS A 141 6.22 -3.81 -16.33
CA CYS A 141 5.92 -2.97 -15.18
C CYS A 141 6.65 -3.47 -13.94
N ILE A 142 7.21 -2.55 -13.17
CA ILE A 142 7.75 -2.79 -11.84
C ILE A 142 6.89 -2.04 -10.82
N LEU A 143 6.48 -2.74 -9.76
CA LEU A 143 5.75 -2.15 -8.64
C LEU A 143 6.60 -2.19 -7.38
N ALA A 144 6.75 -1.04 -6.71
CA ALA A 144 7.36 -0.89 -5.40
C ALA A 144 6.31 -0.27 -4.46
N LEU A 145 5.54 -1.13 -3.80
CA LEU A 145 4.35 -0.74 -3.06
C LEU A 145 4.53 -0.85 -1.54
N ASN A 146 3.54 -0.33 -0.81
CA ASN A 146 3.52 -0.25 0.65
C ASN A 146 4.75 0.49 1.20
N PHE A 147 5.23 1.49 0.46
CA PHE A 147 6.36 2.37 0.82
C PHE A 147 7.67 1.60 1.05
N SER A 148 7.80 0.38 0.54
CA SER A 148 8.87 -0.56 0.90
C SER A 148 10.26 -0.07 0.51
N TYR A 149 10.42 0.74 -0.56
CA TYR A 149 11.70 1.36 -0.93
C TYR A 149 12.22 2.36 0.12
N SER A 150 11.40 2.75 1.10
CA SER A 150 11.80 3.62 2.21
C SER A 150 12.84 2.97 3.15
N VAL A 151 13.12 1.67 2.99
CA VAL A 151 14.26 0.97 3.62
C VAL A 151 15.62 1.51 3.16
N PHE A 152 15.69 2.17 2.00
CA PHE A 152 16.88 2.86 1.55
C PHE A 152 16.99 4.21 2.25
N HIS A 153 17.95 4.34 3.17
CA HIS A 153 18.07 5.52 4.04
C HIS A 153 18.90 6.66 3.43
N ASP A 154 19.62 6.43 2.34
CA ASP A 154 20.39 7.46 1.66
C ASP A 154 20.02 7.58 0.17
N ARG A 155 20.25 8.79 -0.39
CA ARG A 155 19.91 9.11 -1.79
C ARG A 155 20.67 8.23 -2.78
N GLY A 156 21.91 7.85 -2.44
CA GLY A 156 22.73 7.01 -3.30
C GLY A 156 22.14 5.61 -3.46
N ALA A 157 21.71 4.98 -2.33
CA ALA A 157 21.11 3.66 -2.32
C ALA A 157 19.74 3.65 -3.03
N LEU A 158 18.86 4.61 -2.72
CA LEU A 158 17.57 4.72 -3.42
C LEU A 158 17.78 5.02 -4.91
N GLY A 159 18.72 5.89 -5.26
CA GLY A 159 19.06 6.17 -6.66
C GLY A 159 19.61 4.94 -7.39
N ALA A 160 20.41 4.10 -6.73
CA ALA A 160 20.87 2.82 -7.28
C ALA A 160 19.69 1.88 -7.55
N TYR A 161 18.73 1.80 -6.62
CA TYR A 161 17.50 1.03 -6.79
C TYR A 161 16.68 1.51 -8.00
N VAL A 162 16.42 2.81 -8.10
CA VAL A 162 15.64 3.40 -9.21
C VAL A 162 16.33 3.15 -10.56
N ARG A 163 17.67 3.28 -10.63
CA ARG A 163 18.44 2.94 -11.85
C ARG A 163 18.37 1.45 -12.17
N ASN A 164 18.38 0.58 -11.15
CA ASN A 164 18.20 -0.86 -11.37
C ASN A 164 16.81 -1.17 -11.93
N CYS A 165 15.75 -0.54 -11.40
CA CYS A 165 14.40 -0.65 -11.96
C CYS A 165 14.35 -0.20 -13.42
N PHE A 166 14.99 0.95 -13.74
CA PHE A 166 15.06 1.44 -15.12
C PHE A 166 15.74 0.44 -16.06
N ALA A 167 16.86 -0.15 -15.63
CA ALA A 167 17.58 -1.17 -16.43
C ALA A 167 16.72 -2.44 -16.64
N SER A 168 15.94 -2.81 -15.62
CA SER A 168 15.11 -4.03 -15.59
C SER A 168 13.79 -3.90 -16.35
N LEU A 169 13.43 -2.72 -16.82
CA LEU A 169 12.23 -2.48 -17.60
C LEU A 169 12.50 -2.69 -19.11
N LYS A 170 11.53 -3.27 -19.81
CA LYS A 170 11.47 -3.25 -21.27
C LYS A 170 11.33 -1.80 -21.76
N PRO A 171 11.70 -1.51 -23.04
CA PRO A 171 11.35 -0.25 -23.68
C PRO A 171 9.86 0.08 -23.51
N GLY A 172 9.54 1.32 -23.18
CA GLY A 172 8.16 1.74 -22.87
C GLY A 172 7.58 1.19 -21.56
N GLY A 173 8.37 0.45 -20.78
CA GLY A 173 7.94 -0.08 -19.49
C GLY A 173 7.81 1.00 -18.42
N MET A 174 7.14 0.68 -17.31
CA MET A 174 6.80 1.66 -16.27
C MET A 174 7.20 1.20 -14.87
N LEU A 175 7.67 2.15 -14.05
CA LEU A 175 7.84 1.98 -12.60
C LEU A 175 6.74 2.76 -11.87
N PHE A 176 6.10 2.11 -10.91
CA PHE A 176 5.16 2.72 -9.97
C PHE A 176 5.70 2.55 -8.55
N ALA A 177 5.83 3.63 -7.81
CA ALA A 177 6.24 3.62 -6.41
C ALA A 177 5.25 4.47 -5.60
N ASP A 178 4.56 3.85 -4.65
CA ASP A 178 3.66 4.60 -3.77
C ASP A 178 4.45 5.40 -2.73
N ALA A 179 3.88 6.51 -2.31
CA ALA A 179 4.45 7.42 -1.34
C ALA A 179 3.35 7.94 -0.41
N TRP A 180 3.73 8.30 0.78
CA TRP A 180 2.86 8.90 1.77
C TRP A 180 3.53 10.11 2.41
N GLY A 181 2.73 11.05 2.90
CA GLY A 181 3.28 12.26 3.50
C GLY A 181 2.19 13.15 4.10
N GLY A 182 2.57 14.41 4.32
CA GLY A 182 1.76 15.40 5.00
C GLY A 182 2.23 15.63 6.44
N PRO A 183 1.82 16.74 7.10
CA PRO A 183 2.28 17.08 8.45
C PRO A 183 1.90 16.04 9.52
N ASP A 184 0.87 15.24 9.27
CA ASP A 184 0.39 14.25 10.22
C ASP A 184 1.31 13.02 10.33
N VAL A 185 2.08 12.71 9.27
CA VAL A 185 3.02 11.58 9.30
C VAL A 185 4.24 11.82 10.20
N LEU A 186 4.53 13.08 10.53
CA LEU A 186 5.64 13.47 11.40
C LEU A 186 5.25 13.41 12.90
N LYS A 187 3.97 13.25 13.21
CA LYS A 187 3.46 13.20 14.56
C LYS A 187 3.56 11.78 15.13
N ARG A 188 3.97 11.68 16.38
CA ARG A 188 3.84 10.41 17.11
C ARG A 188 2.37 10.13 17.39
N LYS A 189 1.83 9.05 16.81
CA LYS A 189 0.41 8.67 16.98
C LYS A 189 0.19 7.19 16.70
N VAL A 190 -0.95 6.68 17.15
CA VAL A 190 -1.43 5.34 16.82
C VAL A 190 -2.83 5.43 16.22
N ASP A 191 -2.95 5.14 14.94
CA ASP A 191 -4.23 5.07 14.25
C ASP A 191 -4.81 3.66 14.35
N LYS A 192 -6.12 3.57 14.67
CA LYS A 192 -6.79 2.30 14.91
C LYS A 192 -7.93 2.09 13.94
N THR A 193 -7.90 0.98 13.21
CA THR A 193 -8.94 0.60 12.26
C THR A 193 -9.54 -0.74 12.65
N LYS A 194 -10.84 -0.77 12.92
CA LYS A 194 -11.58 -2.01 13.18
C LYS A 194 -11.72 -2.82 11.89
N LYS A 195 -11.36 -4.10 11.96
CA LYS A 195 -11.50 -5.09 10.89
C LYS A 195 -12.41 -6.24 11.37
N GLY A 196 -12.72 -7.19 10.50
CA GLY A 196 -13.58 -8.32 10.83
C GLY A 196 -13.02 -9.28 11.88
N GLY A 197 -13.09 -8.93 13.17
CA GLY A 197 -12.67 -9.77 14.30
C GLY A 197 -11.34 -9.37 14.95
N PHE A 198 -10.75 -8.24 14.59
CA PHE A 198 -9.57 -7.63 15.21
C PHE A 198 -9.52 -6.13 14.94
N THR A 199 -8.59 -5.44 15.58
CA THR A 199 -8.26 -4.03 15.31
C THR A 199 -6.83 -3.97 14.80
N TYR A 200 -6.62 -3.38 13.64
CA TYR A 200 -5.33 -2.99 13.09
C TYR A 200 -4.91 -1.67 13.74
N GLU A 201 -3.65 -1.58 14.18
CA GLU A 201 -3.08 -0.38 14.78
C GLU A 201 -1.80 -0.01 14.04
N TRP A 202 -1.79 1.17 13.42
CA TRP A 202 -0.62 1.78 12.80
C TRP A 202 0.00 2.76 13.78
N ASP A 203 1.21 2.45 14.26
CA ASP A 203 1.97 3.24 15.25
C ASP A 203 3.11 3.98 14.54
N GLN A 204 2.97 5.29 14.37
CA GLN A 204 4.06 6.21 14.03
C GLN A 204 4.88 6.45 15.30
N HIS A 205 5.83 5.53 15.55
CA HIS A 205 6.47 5.39 16.86
C HIS A 205 7.51 6.47 17.15
N LYS A 206 8.37 6.77 16.17
CA LYS A 206 9.47 7.73 16.31
C LYS A 206 9.79 8.36 14.96
N TYR A 207 10.06 9.66 14.97
CA TYR A 207 10.53 10.41 13.81
C TYR A 207 11.76 11.24 14.19
N ASP A 208 12.78 11.26 13.32
CA ASP A 208 13.97 12.08 13.45
C ASP A 208 14.00 13.13 12.33
N PRO A 209 13.86 14.44 12.65
CA PRO A 209 13.80 15.50 11.65
C PRO A 209 15.11 15.79 10.95
N ILE A 210 16.27 15.34 11.48
CA ILE A 210 17.59 15.56 10.84
C ILE A 210 17.79 14.56 9.69
N SER A 211 17.52 13.28 9.96
CA SER A 211 17.72 12.21 8.99
C SER A 211 16.47 11.85 8.19
N HIS A 212 15.30 12.42 8.52
CA HIS A 212 13.98 12.03 8.03
C HIS A 212 13.65 10.55 8.27
N ARG A 213 14.34 9.89 9.22
CA ARG A 213 14.02 8.50 9.57
C ARG A 213 12.78 8.43 10.43
N ILE A 214 11.94 7.44 10.11
CA ILE A 214 10.72 7.15 10.86
C ILE A 214 10.69 5.66 11.22
N GLU A 215 10.42 5.37 12.49
CA GLU A 215 10.08 4.03 12.92
C GLU A 215 8.58 3.89 13.00
N CYS A 216 8.03 2.95 12.22
CA CYS A 216 6.60 2.61 12.25
C CYS A 216 6.41 1.17 12.70
N ARG A 217 5.28 0.91 13.37
CA ARG A 217 4.95 -0.43 13.85
C ARG A 217 3.51 -0.78 13.54
N ILE A 218 3.27 -2.06 13.28
CA ILE A 218 1.92 -2.60 13.20
C ILE A 218 1.65 -3.47 14.41
N HIS A 219 0.53 -3.22 15.07
CA HIS A 219 0.01 -4.06 16.13
C HIS A 219 -1.39 -4.55 15.79
N PHE A 220 -1.80 -5.65 16.41
CA PHE A 220 -3.15 -6.18 16.27
C PHE A 220 -3.75 -6.45 17.66
N SER A 221 -4.92 -5.86 17.93
CA SER A 221 -5.69 -6.10 19.17
C SER A 221 -6.93 -6.95 18.87
N PHE A 222 -7.29 -7.80 19.80
CA PHE A 222 -8.37 -8.77 19.64
C PHE A 222 -9.49 -8.57 20.65
N PRO A 223 -10.74 -9.02 20.35
CA PRO A 223 -11.89 -8.85 21.24
C PRO A 223 -11.78 -9.55 22.61
N ASP A 224 -10.87 -10.51 22.73
CA ASP A 224 -10.59 -11.20 24.01
C ASP A 224 -9.62 -10.41 24.91
N GLY A 225 -9.21 -9.21 24.50
CA GLY A 225 -8.25 -8.37 25.21
C GLY A 225 -6.78 -8.72 24.93
N THR A 226 -6.49 -9.77 24.17
CA THR A 226 -5.11 -10.09 23.77
C THR A 226 -4.62 -9.16 22.68
N ARG A 227 -3.27 -8.99 22.56
CA ARG A 227 -2.63 -8.12 21.58
C ARG A 227 -1.36 -8.76 21.01
N LYS A 228 -1.18 -8.65 19.71
CA LYS A 228 0.08 -8.96 19.02
C LYS A 228 0.82 -7.66 18.79
N ASN A 229 1.81 -7.40 19.68
CA ASN A 229 2.62 -6.18 19.64
C ASN A 229 3.70 -6.28 18.55
N SER A 230 3.96 -5.17 17.87
CA SER A 230 5.05 -5.03 16.89
C SER A 230 5.13 -6.24 15.95
N ALA A 231 3.95 -6.64 15.42
CA ALA A 231 3.87 -7.75 14.47
C ALA A 231 4.72 -7.47 13.24
N PHE A 232 4.83 -6.19 12.86
CA PHE A 232 5.77 -5.66 11.88
C PHE A 232 6.41 -4.39 12.45
N VAL A 233 7.68 -4.18 12.12
CA VAL A 233 8.46 -2.99 12.48
C VAL A 233 9.16 -2.50 11.23
N TYR A 234 9.05 -1.23 10.97
CA TYR A 234 9.63 -0.56 9.81
C TYR A 234 10.59 0.52 10.30
N ASP A 235 11.80 0.50 9.77
CA ASP A 235 12.80 1.55 9.92
C ASP A 235 13.00 2.17 8.54
N TRP A 236 12.32 3.27 8.29
CA TRP A 236 12.20 3.91 7.00
C TRP A 236 12.81 5.31 6.99
N ARG A 237 13.16 5.81 5.82
CA ARG A 237 13.32 7.23 5.55
C ARG A 237 12.08 7.72 4.80
N LEU A 238 11.48 8.81 5.29
CA LEU A 238 10.45 9.51 4.55
C LEU A 238 11.10 10.25 3.36
N TRP A 239 10.68 9.90 2.16
CA TRP A 239 11.11 10.53 0.93
C TRP A 239 10.02 11.49 0.46
N THR A 240 10.41 12.72 0.12
CA THR A 240 9.48 13.68 -0.48
C THR A 240 9.17 13.30 -1.94
N LEU A 241 8.00 13.71 -2.42
CA LEU A 241 7.66 13.53 -3.84
C LEU A 241 8.65 14.26 -4.78
N ALA A 242 9.22 15.38 -4.34
CA ALA A 242 10.25 16.09 -5.09
C ALA A 242 11.50 15.23 -5.25
N GLU A 243 12.05 14.68 -4.15
CA GLU A 243 13.22 13.79 -4.20
C GLU A 243 12.97 12.56 -5.08
N LEU A 244 11.79 11.93 -4.96
CA LEU A 244 11.45 10.76 -5.77
C LEU A 244 11.37 11.09 -7.25
N ARG A 245 10.70 12.18 -7.62
CA ARG A 245 10.62 12.63 -9.03
C ARG A 245 11.99 12.94 -9.62
N GLU A 246 12.87 13.58 -8.85
CA GLU A 246 14.26 13.85 -9.27
C GLU A 246 15.04 12.55 -9.48
N LEU A 247 14.94 11.58 -8.53
CA LEU A 247 15.61 10.29 -8.66
C LEU A 247 15.13 9.48 -9.87
N PHE A 248 13.84 9.56 -10.20
CA PHE A 248 13.29 8.93 -11.41
C PHE A 248 13.86 9.62 -12.67
N ALA A 249 13.87 10.94 -12.70
CA ALA A 249 14.46 11.70 -13.82
C ALA A 249 15.96 11.43 -13.98
N ASP A 250 16.72 11.42 -12.88
CA ASP A 250 18.15 11.11 -12.85
C ASP A 250 18.45 9.70 -13.37
N ALA A 251 17.53 8.75 -13.19
CA ALA A 251 17.65 7.38 -13.70
C ALA A 251 17.33 7.26 -15.21
N GLY A 252 16.77 8.32 -15.83
CA GLY A 252 16.43 8.37 -17.25
C GLY A 252 14.96 8.10 -17.58
N PHE A 253 14.08 8.04 -16.58
CA PHE A 253 12.64 7.95 -16.82
C PHE A 253 12.10 9.23 -17.47
N GLU A 254 11.23 9.07 -18.45
CA GLU A 254 10.43 10.14 -19.06
C GLU A 254 9.02 10.17 -18.47
N ASP A 255 8.27 11.25 -18.70
CA ASP A 255 6.91 11.46 -18.20
C ASP A 255 6.77 11.16 -16.69
N VAL A 256 7.76 11.61 -15.91
CA VAL A 256 7.71 11.43 -14.44
C VAL A 256 6.60 12.30 -13.87
N HIS A 257 5.57 11.67 -13.33
CA HIS A 257 4.39 12.34 -12.78
C HIS A 257 3.86 11.69 -11.51
N VAL A 258 2.94 12.38 -10.87
CA VAL A 258 2.32 11.94 -9.62
C VAL A 258 0.85 11.63 -9.85
N LEU A 259 0.42 10.47 -9.41
CA LEU A 259 -0.98 10.11 -9.22
C LEU A 259 -1.32 10.38 -7.76
N TRP A 260 -2.17 11.34 -7.51
CA TRP A 260 -2.61 11.77 -6.18
C TRP A 260 -3.92 11.12 -5.80
N GLU A 261 -4.01 10.55 -4.60
CA GLU A 261 -5.25 10.00 -4.08
C GLU A 261 -6.21 11.14 -3.71
N GLY A 262 -7.46 11.02 -4.12
CA GLY A 262 -8.50 11.97 -3.73
C GLY A 262 -8.96 11.75 -2.30
N THR A 263 -9.49 12.79 -1.67
CA THR A 263 -9.98 12.77 -0.28
C THR A 263 -11.43 12.27 -0.20
N ASP A 264 -11.74 11.41 0.76
CA ASP A 264 -13.12 11.11 1.17
C ASP A 264 -13.58 12.15 2.21
N HIS A 265 -14.26 13.18 1.72
CA HIS A 265 -14.73 14.28 2.58
C HIS A 265 -15.81 13.87 3.61
N ALA A 266 -16.44 12.71 3.45
CA ALA A 266 -17.48 12.24 4.35
C ALA A 266 -16.90 11.49 5.57
N ASN A 267 -15.84 10.68 5.33
CA ASN A 267 -15.26 9.80 6.35
C ASN A 267 -13.84 10.20 6.75
N GLY A 268 -13.23 11.14 6.04
CA GLY A 268 -11.81 11.47 6.14
C GLY A 268 -10.91 10.40 5.48
N GLY A 269 -9.69 10.78 5.15
CA GLY A 269 -8.72 9.89 4.50
C GLY A 269 -8.89 9.78 2.99
N GLY A 270 -8.16 8.85 2.38
CA GLY A 270 -8.18 8.62 0.93
C GLY A 270 -9.44 7.91 0.45
N ASN A 271 -9.87 8.21 -0.78
CA ASN A 271 -11.06 7.60 -1.40
C ASN A 271 -10.71 6.47 -2.39
N GLY A 272 -9.45 6.07 -2.50
CA GLY A 272 -8.97 5.05 -3.44
C GLY A 272 -8.96 5.47 -4.91
N VAL A 273 -9.25 6.74 -5.22
CA VAL A 273 -9.29 7.25 -6.60
C VAL A 273 -8.07 8.14 -6.86
N PHE A 274 -7.18 7.66 -7.68
CA PHE A 274 -5.95 8.36 -8.03
C PHE A 274 -6.08 9.12 -9.34
N LYS A 275 -5.62 10.38 -9.38
CA LYS A 275 -5.59 11.23 -10.56
C LYS A 275 -4.23 11.89 -10.72
N ARG A 276 -3.75 12.04 -11.96
CA ARG A 276 -2.55 12.82 -12.23
C ARG A 276 -2.78 14.26 -11.78
N LYS A 277 -1.85 14.77 -10.97
CA LYS A 277 -1.82 16.14 -10.49
C LYS A 277 -0.41 16.72 -10.62
N GLU A 278 -0.33 18.00 -10.96
CA GLU A 278 0.92 18.77 -10.94
C GLU A 278 1.10 19.52 -9.61
N VAL A 279 -0.02 19.80 -8.93
CA VAL A 279 -0.06 20.43 -7.60
C VAL A 279 -0.89 19.54 -6.67
N GLY A 280 -0.29 19.11 -5.56
CA GLY A 280 -0.98 18.34 -4.52
C GLY A 280 -1.90 19.21 -3.66
N ASP A 281 -2.81 18.57 -2.96
CA ASP A 281 -3.66 19.25 -1.97
C ASP A 281 -2.92 19.40 -0.63
N MET A 282 -3.29 20.40 0.17
CA MET A 282 -2.73 20.62 1.50
C MET A 282 -3.41 19.71 2.55
N ASP A 283 -3.39 18.40 2.29
CA ASP A 283 -3.97 17.42 3.20
C ASP A 283 -3.03 17.15 4.39
N GLU A 284 -3.60 16.89 5.58
CA GLU A 284 -2.84 16.53 6.79
C GLU A 284 -2.07 15.22 6.60
N ALA A 285 -2.63 14.27 5.86
CA ALA A 285 -2.00 13.04 5.42
C ALA A 285 -2.48 12.69 4.01
N TRP A 286 -1.57 12.22 3.16
CA TRP A 286 -1.88 11.88 1.78
C TRP A 286 -1.12 10.63 1.33
N ILE A 287 -1.69 9.94 0.35
CA ILE A 287 -1.02 8.88 -0.42
C ILE A 287 -0.94 9.34 -1.88
N ALA A 288 0.18 9.06 -2.49
CA ALA A 288 0.41 9.33 -3.90
C ALA A 288 1.23 8.20 -4.53
N ILE A 289 1.28 8.16 -5.86
CA ILE A 289 2.12 7.20 -6.59
C ILE A 289 2.98 7.99 -7.56
N VAL A 290 4.29 7.86 -7.44
CA VAL A 290 5.24 8.38 -8.43
C VAL A 290 5.34 7.37 -9.55
N VAL A 291 5.18 7.85 -10.77
CA VAL A 291 5.17 7.05 -11.99
C VAL A 291 6.28 7.54 -12.91
N GLY A 292 7.06 6.63 -13.45
CA GLY A 292 8.05 6.91 -14.48
C GLY A 292 7.92 5.91 -15.64
N ARG A 293 8.06 6.40 -16.87
CA ARG A 293 8.06 5.56 -18.07
C ARG A 293 9.49 5.51 -18.64
N LYS A 294 9.97 4.30 -18.94
CA LYS A 294 11.20 4.13 -19.71
C LYS A 294 10.94 4.51 -21.17
N PRO A 295 11.82 5.28 -21.84
CA PRO A 295 11.67 5.60 -23.26
C PRO A 295 11.50 4.36 -24.13
N ASP A 296 10.74 4.48 -25.22
CA ASP A 296 10.78 3.49 -26.29
C ASP A 296 12.14 3.59 -26.98
N THR A 297 12.77 2.46 -27.31
CA THR A 297 14.05 2.46 -28.04
C THR A 297 13.85 3.12 -29.40
N GLY A 298 14.41 4.32 -29.58
CA GLY A 298 14.31 5.10 -30.81
C GLY A 298 14.37 6.61 -30.62
N SER A 299 14.17 7.15 -29.39
CA SER A 299 14.24 8.60 -29.13
C SER A 299 15.58 9.09 -28.58
N GLY A 300 16.63 8.27 -28.68
CA GLY A 300 17.99 8.63 -28.29
C GLY A 300 18.73 9.36 -29.40
N THR A 301 18.38 10.58 -29.75
CA THR A 301 19.30 11.67 -30.19
C THR A 301 18.51 12.97 -30.45
N GLY A 302 18.80 13.99 -29.69
CA GLY A 302 18.67 15.36 -30.20
C GLY A 302 17.45 16.19 -29.80
N ARG A 303 17.23 16.40 -28.50
CA ARG A 303 16.71 17.72 -28.08
C ARG A 303 17.80 18.49 -27.33
N ALA A 304 18.86 18.88 -28.10
CA ALA A 304 19.72 19.99 -27.68
C ALA A 304 18.82 21.21 -27.47
N ALA A 305 18.92 21.81 -26.30
CA ALA A 305 18.23 23.05 -25.94
C ALA A 305 18.39 24.09 -27.05
N LYS A 306 17.32 24.47 -27.73
CA LYS A 306 17.27 25.70 -28.48
C LYS A 306 17.33 26.86 -27.48
N ALA A 307 18.54 27.31 -27.18
CA ALA A 307 18.77 28.60 -26.53
C ALA A 307 18.07 29.68 -27.37
N SER A 308 17.08 30.33 -26.77
CA SER A 308 16.44 31.52 -27.33
C SER A 308 17.48 32.64 -27.45
N ARG A 309 17.99 32.87 -28.66
CA ARG A 309 18.73 34.09 -28.97
C ARG A 309 17.75 35.25 -28.90
N GLY A 310 17.87 36.02 -27.84
CA GLY A 310 17.17 37.28 -27.66
C GLY A 310 17.46 38.23 -28.83
N ARG A 311 16.42 38.73 -29.44
CA ARG A 311 16.43 39.79 -30.40
C ARG A 311 16.76 41.10 -29.67
N ALA A 312 17.97 41.60 -29.86
CA ALA A 312 18.30 42.96 -29.47
C ALA A 312 17.49 43.97 -30.32
N GLY A 313 16.56 44.64 -29.70
CA GLY A 313 15.82 45.75 -30.30
C GLY A 313 16.67 46.97 -30.38
N LYS A 314 16.96 47.48 -31.60
CA LYS A 314 17.49 48.79 -31.84
C LYS A 314 16.44 49.84 -31.47
N ARG A 315 16.81 50.74 -30.55
CA ARG A 315 16.13 52.02 -30.38
C ARG A 315 16.76 53.04 -31.33
N LYS A 316 15.93 53.71 -32.08
CA LYS A 316 16.12 55.08 -32.51
C LYS A 316 15.31 56.01 -31.62
#